data_e8c00ab4466037dad8de97b2d7c23f5b
#
_entry.id   e8c00ab4466037dad8de97b2d7c23f5b
#
_cell.length_a   1.000
_cell.length_b   1.000
_cell.length_c   1.000
_cell.angle_alpha   90.00
_cell.angle_beta   90.00
_cell.angle_gamma   90.00
#
_symmetry.space_group_name_H-M   'P 1'
#
loop_
_entity.id
_entity.type
_entity.pdbx_description
1 polymer ?
#
loop_
_entity_poly.entity_id
_entity_poly.type
_entity_poly.pdbx_seq_one_letter_code
_entity_poly.pdbx_strand_id
1 'polypeptide(L)'
;SDNFVQFNLKKLMNLHEQENVAVSLLLAPKPTGNIRVSPDGRMQAYIKDRIGECLDYVEVGYMVIERDYVLSLYSDIKNSPDISFTNIIELLVENRQIAGLVVNDPYHSISDMERLELMREYLTPKKLILIDRDGVINRKAPQGEYVAKWEEFEWVDDTVQSMKQLARHGFSFIVITNQAGIAREMVSEKELTQMHNLMISELESEGVKVHDIYVCPHHWDDNCDCRKPKAGLFFQIAKEYLLRMDK
;
A
#
# COMPACT_ATOMS: atom_id res chain seq x y z
N SER A 1 0.92 -15.61 15.88
CA SER A 1 0.07 -14.97 14.87
C SER A 1 0.15 -15.72 13.54
N ASP A 2 -0.95 -15.90 12.87
CA ASP A 2 -1.09 -16.45 11.52
C ASP A 2 -1.09 -15.34 10.44
N ASN A 3 -0.70 -14.13 10.84
CA ASN A 3 -0.58 -12.97 9.97
C ASN A 3 0.88 -12.67 9.65
N PHE A 4 1.12 -12.31 8.41
CA PHE A 4 2.38 -11.75 7.95
C PHE A 4 2.15 -10.30 7.52
N VAL A 5 3.00 -9.40 8.00
CA VAL A 5 3.06 -8.02 7.57
C VAL A 5 4.51 -7.55 7.67
N GLN A 6 4.92 -6.74 6.70
CA GLN A 6 6.23 -6.14 6.75
C GLN A 6 6.14 -4.82 7.52
N PHE A 7 6.90 -4.70 8.60
CA PHE A 7 6.92 -3.49 9.41
C PHE A 7 8.27 -3.29 10.11
N ASN A 8 8.51 -2.09 10.58
CA ASN A 8 9.71 -1.76 11.34
C ASN A 8 9.39 -1.86 12.85
N LEU A 9 9.90 -2.91 13.49
CA LEU A 9 9.71 -3.14 14.94
C LEU A 9 10.16 -1.94 15.79
N LYS A 10 11.24 -1.24 15.41
CA LYS A 10 11.71 -0.06 16.14
C LYS A 10 10.65 1.07 16.15
N LYS A 11 9.86 1.23 15.07
CA LYS A 11 8.79 2.21 15.07
C LYS A 11 7.68 1.86 16.08
N LEU A 12 7.35 0.58 16.21
CA LEU A 12 6.35 0.13 17.19
C LEU A 12 6.86 0.32 18.62
N MET A 13 8.13 -0.01 18.88
CA MET A 13 8.77 0.23 20.18
C MET A 13 8.85 1.72 20.52
N ASN A 14 9.27 2.55 19.56
CA ASN A 14 9.31 4.01 19.77
C ASN A 14 7.94 4.59 20.10
N LEU A 15 6.88 4.15 19.38
CA LEU A 15 5.51 4.55 19.69
C LEU A 15 5.14 4.16 21.13
N HIS A 16 5.47 2.93 21.53
CA HIS A 16 5.19 2.43 22.86
C HIS A 16 5.81 3.28 23.97
N GLU A 17 7.09 3.64 23.80
CA GLU A 17 7.83 4.49 24.73
C GLU A 17 7.31 5.94 24.72
N GLN A 18 7.07 6.53 23.54
CA GLN A 18 6.62 7.92 23.39
C GLN A 18 5.22 8.14 23.96
N GLU A 19 4.31 7.21 23.72
CA GLU A 19 2.94 7.28 24.22
C GLU A 19 2.82 6.87 25.69
N ASN A 20 3.85 6.23 26.24
CA ASN A 20 3.88 5.74 27.61
C ASN A 20 2.62 4.95 27.97
N VAL A 21 2.31 3.92 27.16
CA VAL A 21 1.14 3.05 27.28
C VAL A 21 1.53 1.64 27.65
N ALA A 22 0.62 0.89 28.25
CA ALA A 22 0.87 -0.50 28.62
C ALA A 22 0.87 -1.47 27.44
N VAL A 23 0.18 -1.13 26.33
CA VAL A 23 0.13 -1.97 25.13
C VAL A 23 0.21 -1.11 23.87
N SER A 24 1.01 -1.54 22.90
CA SER A 24 1.01 -0.98 21.55
C SER A 24 0.78 -2.08 20.52
N LEU A 25 -0.19 -1.87 19.63
CA LEU A 25 -0.59 -2.81 18.59
C LEU A 25 -0.12 -2.36 17.21
N LEU A 26 0.11 -3.32 16.34
CA LEU A 26 0.23 -3.07 14.92
C LEU A 26 -1.15 -3.15 14.27
N LEU A 27 -1.52 -2.12 13.51
CA LEU A 27 -2.84 -1.96 12.89
C LEU A 27 -2.73 -1.89 11.37
N ALA A 28 -3.71 -2.47 10.68
CA ALA A 28 -3.86 -2.32 9.24
C ALA A 28 -5.20 -1.65 8.88
N PRO A 29 -5.24 -0.77 7.86
CA PRO A 29 -6.48 -0.19 7.36
C PRO A 29 -7.44 -1.28 6.85
N LYS A 30 -8.70 -1.18 7.23
CA LYS A 30 -9.77 -2.06 6.75
C LYS A 30 -11.12 -1.36 6.77
N PRO A 31 -11.85 -1.29 5.63
CA PRO A 31 -13.15 -0.61 5.56
C PRO A 31 -14.21 -1.16 6.52
N THR A 32 -14.05 -2.41 6.96
CA THR A 32 -14.89 -3.08 7.96
C THR A 32 -14.09 -3.38 9.22
N GLY A 33 -13.28 -2.41 9.66
CA GLY A 33 -12.45 -2.52 10.85
C GLY A 33 -13.28 -2.50 12.14
N ASN A 34 -12.58 -2.71 13.25
CA ASN A 34 -13.16 -2.71 14.59
C ASN A 34 -12.37 -1.83 15.56
N ILE A 35 -11.44 -1.03 15.04
CA ILE A 35 -10.57 -0.15 15.82
C ILE A 35 -10.62 1.26 15.24
N ARG A 36 -10.69 2.27 16.11
CA ARG A 36 -10.46 3.68 15.79
C ARG A 36 -9.28 4.20 16.57
N VAL A 37 -8.42 4.97 15.90
CA VAL A 37 -7.28 5.65 16.51
C VAL A 37 -7.38 7.15 16.30
N SER A 38 -6.87 7.92 17.25
CA SER A 38 -6.64 9.35 17.11
C SER A 38 -5.41 9.67 16.25
N PRO A 39 -5.22 10.92 15.79
CA PRO A 39 -4.06 11.29 14.97
C PRO A 39 -2.70 11.07 15.65
N ASP A 40 -2.64 11.05 16.98
CA ASP A 40 -1.47 10.73 17.80
C ASP A 40 -1.25 9.22 17.99
N GLY A 41 -2.11 8.36 17.42
CA GLY A 41 -1.98 6.90 17.47
C GLY A 41 -2.65 6.24 18.66
N ARG A 42 -3.29 6.98 19.59
CA ARG A 42 -4.03 6.38 20.71
C ARG A 42 -5.32 5.73 20.23
N MET A 43 -5.59 4.52 20.72
CA MET A 43 -6.85 3.84 20.42
C MET A 43 -7.99 4.50 21.20
N GLN A 44 -9.04 4.87 20.45
CA GLN A 44 -10.24 5.53 20.97
C GLN A 44 -11.42 4.58 21.09
N ALA A 45 -11.47 3.55 20.25
CA ALA A 45 -12.55 2.58 20.26
C ALA A 45 -12.06 1.21 19.78
N TYR A 46 -12.66 0.17 20.35
CA TYR A 46 -12.55 -1.22 19.93
C TYR A 46 -13.96 -1.84 19.99
N ILE A 47 -14.40 -2.47 18.90
CA ILE A 47 -15.72 -3.12 18.80
C ILE A 47 -15.51 -4.59 18.45
N LYS A 48 -15.73 -5.48 19.43
CA LYS A 48 -15.50 -6.92 19.31
C LYS A 48 -16.20 -7.55 18.11
N ASP A 49 -17.49 -7.33 18.00
CA ASP A 49 -18.37 -8.08 17.09
C ASP A 49 -18.51 -7.42 15.71
N ARG A 50 -17.87 -6.26 15.49
CA ARG A 50 -17.98 -5.49 14.23
C ARG A 50 -19.43 -5.25 13.78
N ILE A 51 -20.37 -5.21 14.74
CA ILE A 51 -21.80 -4.98 14.51
C ILE A 51 -22.07 -3.49 14.71
N GLY A 52 -22.72 -2.86 13.75
CA GLY A 52 -23.08 -1.44 13.80
C GLY A 52 -22.07 -0.54 13.09
N GLU A 53 -21.35 0.31 13.80
CA GLU A 53 -20.40 1.26 13.21
C GLU A 53 -19.15 0.54 12.70
N CYS A 54 -18.84 0.69 11.40
CA CYS A 54 -17.57 0.23 10.85
C CYS A 54 -16.48 1.23 11.24
N LEU A 55 -15.40 0.73 11.82
CA LEU A 55 -14.21 1.50 12.15
C LEU A 55 -13.12 1.26 11.10
N ASP A 56 -12.01 2.01 11.20
CA ASP A 56 -11.06 2.18 10.11
C ASP A 56 -9.95 1.13 10.08
N TYR A 57 -9.71 0.42 11.21
CA TYR A 57 -8.54 -0.45 11.37
C TYR A 57 -8.88 -1.79 12.00
N VAL A 58 -7.96 -2.75 11.77
CA VAL A 58 -7.93 -4.05 12.48
C VAL A 58 -6.52 -4.28 13.05
N GLU A 59 -6.45 -5.01 14.16
CA GLU A 59 -5.18 -5.49 14.70
C GLU A 59 -4.65 -6.66 13.85
N VAL A 60 -3.32 -6.74 13.69
CA VAL A 60 -2.68 -7.77 12.85
C VAL A 60 -1.79 -8.73 13.66
N GLY A 61 -2.01 -8.80 14.97
CA GLY A 61 -1.43 -9.82 15.84
C GLY A 61 0.00 -9.57 16.30
N TYR A 62 0.55 -8.36 16.11
CA TYR A 62 1.85 -7.96 16.65
C TYR A 62 1.65 -6.86 17.69
N MET A 63 2.30 -7.04 18.85
CA MET A 63 2.14 -6.11 19.97
C MET A 63 3.38 -6.02 20.85
N VAL A 64 3.54 -4.86 21.49
CA VAL A 64 4.45 -4.62 22.61
C VAL A 64 3.60 -4.51 23.86
N ILE A 65 3.98 -5.17 24.95
CA ILE A 65 3.16 -5.31 26.16
C ILE A 65 4.00 -5.05 27.40
N GLU A 66 3.53 -4.17 28.27
CA GLU A 66 3.99 -4.05 29.63
C GLU A 66 3.39 -5.18 30.48
N ARG A 67 4.17 -6.22 30.72
CA ARG A 67 3.73 -7.48 31.31
C ARG A 67 2.97 -7.30 32.63
N ASP A 68 3.55 -6.53 33.54
CA ASP A 68 3.02 -6.45 34.90
C ASP A 68 1.70 -5.65 34.96
N TYR A 69 1.55 -4.64 34.09
CA TYR A 69 0.29 -3.91 33.94
C TYR A 69 -0.83 -4.83 33.41
N VAL A 70 -0.57 -5.58 32.33
CA VAL A 70 -1.56 -6.48 31.73
C VAL A 70 -1.95 -7.62 32.69
N LEU A 71 -0.98 -8.15 33.47
CA LEU A 71 -1.28 -9.15 34.48
C LEU A 71 -2.12 -8.59 35.64
N SER A 72 -1.96 -7.32 36.00
CA SER A 72 -2.85 -6.68 36.98
C SER A 72 -4.28 -6.61 36.48
N LEU A 73 -4.52 -6.14 35.27
CA LEU A 73 -5.85 -6.13 34.65
C LEU A 73 -6.49 -7.53 34.58
N TYR A 74 -5.69 -8.52 34.16
CA TYR A 74 -6.15 -9.91 34.13
C TYR A 74 -6.59 -10.38 35.51
N SER A 75 -5.85 -10.02 36.56
CA SER A 75 -6.18 -10.41 37.94
C SER A 75 -7.53 -9.87 38.41
N ASP A 76 -7.93 -8.70 37.92
CA ASP A 76 -9.21 -8.07 38.24
C ASP A 76 -10.39 -8.78 37.57
N ILE A 77 -10.20 -9.37 36.40
CA ILE A 77 -11.28 -9.98 35.60
C ILE A 77 -11.25 -11.52 35.57
N LYS A 78 -10.20 -12.17 36.11
CA LYS A 78 -9.97 -13.63 36.02
C LYS A 78 -11.12 -14.54 36.49
N ASN A 79 -12.04 -14.02 37.27
CA ASN A 79 -13.19 -14.74 37.77
C ASN A 79 -14.45 -14.59 36.90
N SER A 80 -14.38 -13.84 35.79
CA SER A 80 -15.48 -13.72 34.84
C SER A 80 -15.61 -14.99 33.99
N PRO A 81 -16.84 -15.46 33.70
CA PRO A 81 -17.06 -16.76 33.03
C PRO A 81 -16.53 -16.81 31.58
N ASP A 82 -16.41 -15.67 30.92
CA ASP A 82 -16.06 -15.58 29.52
C ASP A 82 -14.86 -14.62 29.26
N ILE A 83 -13.75 -14.90 29.97
CA ILE A 83 -12.53 -14.09 29.77
C ILE A 83 -11.91 -14.35 28.40
N SER A 84 -11.72 -13.27 27.64
CA SER A 84 -10.95 -13.27 26.42
C SER A 84 -9.94 -12.11 26.41
N PHE A 85 -8.94 -12.19 25.55
CA PHE A 85 -7.99 -11.06 25.36
C PHE A 85 -8.70 -9.78 24.91
N THR A 86 -9.86 -9.90 24.25
CA THR A 86 -10.73 -8.79 23.89
C THR A 86 -11.15 -7.94 25.10
N ASN A 87 -11.51 -8.57 26.23
CA ASN A 87 -11.89 -7.83 27.44
C ASN A 87 -10.71 -7.02 27.99
N ILE A 88 -9.49 -7.55 27.85
CA ILE A 88 -8.28 -6.81 28.24
C ILE A 88 -8.09 -5.60 27.31
N ILE A 89 -8.31 -5.75 26.00
CA ILE A 89 -8.22 -4.62 25.05
C ILE A 89 -9.26 -3.55 25.39
N GLU A 90 -10.50 -3.92 25.69
CA GLU A 90 -11.55 -2.99 26.10
C GLU A 90 -11.14 -2.18 27.33
N LEU A 91 -10.65 -2.83 28.37
CA LEU A 91 -10.12 -2.17 29.57
C LEU A 91 -8.92 -1.27 29.29
N LEU A 92 -8.03 -1.69 28.40
CA LEU A 92 -6.88 -0.88 27.99
C LEU A 92 -7.31 0.40 27.24
N VAL A 93 -8.36 0.31 26.41
CA VAL A 93 -8.96 1.48 25.72
C VAL A 93 -9.61 2.42 26.75
N GLU A 94 -10.43 1.89 27.67
CA GLU A 94 -11.06 2.66 28.73
C GLU A 94 -10.05 3.40 29.61
N ASN A 95 -8.95 2.72 29.97
CA ASN A 95 -7.87 3.29 30.78
C ASN A 95 -6.88 4.13 29.96
N ARG A 96 -7.07 4.28 28.65
CA ARG A 96 -6.15 5.01 27.75
C ARG A 96 -4.72 4.45 27.80
N GLN A 97 -4.56 3.14 27.97
CA GLN A 97 -3.31 2.43 28.11
C GLN A 97 -2.97 1.60 26.86
N ILE A 98 -3.49 2.01 25.68
CA ILE A 98 -3.26 1.32 24.41
C ILE A 98 -3.08 2.29 23.26
N ALA A 99 -2.09 2.04 22.42
CA ALA A 99 -1.82 2.78 21.19
C ALA A 99 -1.70 1.83 19.99
N GLY A 100 -1.83 2.38 18.78
CA GLY A 100 -1.76 1.61 17.53
C GLY A 100 -0.85 2.25 16.50
N LEU A 101 0.13 1.50 16.01
CA LEU A 101 0.93 1.87 14.85
C LEU A 101 0.24 1.38 13.58
N VAL A 102 -0.23 2.31 12.76
CA VAL A 102 -0.83 1.97 11.47
C VAL A 102 0.26 1.64 10.45
N VAL A 103 0.13 0.49 9.79
CA VAL A 103 0.96 0.10 8.63
C VAL A 103 0.09 0.07 7.39
N ASN A 104 0.59 0.67 6.31
CA ASN A 104 -0.10 0.72 5.02
C ASN A 104 0.32 -0.42 4.08
N ASP A 105 1.38 -1.16 4.46
CA ASP A 105 1.80 -2.34 3.71
C ASP A 105 0.75 -3.45 3.77
N PRO A 106 0.57 -4.21 2.69
CA PRO A 106 -0.36 -5.33 2.68
C PRO A 106 -0.04 -6.33 3.79
N TYR A 107 -1.05 -6.75 4.54
CA TYR A 107 -0.92 -7.87 5.46
C TYR A 107 -1.62 -9.11 4.87
N HIS A 108 -1.04 -10.27 5.11
CA HIS A 108 -1.55 -11.56 4.65
C HIS A 108 -1.74 -12.50 5.84
N SER A 109 -2.91 -13.13 5.94
CA SER A 109 -3.12 -14.20 6.92
C SER A 109 -3.00 -15.56 6.23
N ILE A 110 -2.69 -16.59 6.99
CA ILE A 110 -2.60 -17.98 6.53
C ILE A 110 -3.67 -18.87 7.17
N SER A 111 -4.81 -18.28 7.50
CA SER A 111 -5.90 -18.95 8.21
C SER A 111 -6.65 -20.01 7.38
N ASP A 112 -6.50 -19.99 6.06
CA ASP A 112 -7.09 -20.95 5.12
C ASP A 112 -6.17 -21.16 3.90
N MET A 113 -6.52 -22.13 3.06
CA MET A 113 -5.68 -22.52 1.91
C MET A 113 -5.60 -21.42 0.85
N GLU A 114 -6.67 -20.70 0.60
CA GLU A 114 -6.69 -19.60 -0.38
C GLU A 114 -5.73 -18.48 0.04
N ARG A 115 -5.78 -18.09 1.30
CA ARG A 115 -4.88 -17.07 1.87
C ARG A 115 -3.43 -17.55 1.93
N LEU A 116 -3.20 -18.85 2.16
CA LEU A 116 -1.86 -19.42 2.08
C LEU A 116 -1.27 -19.30 0.67
N GLU A 117 -2.06 -19.55 -0.38
CA GLU A 117 -1.60 -19.40 -1.76
C GLU A 117 -1.31 -17.93 -2.11
N LEU A 118 -2.18 -17.00 -1.69
CA LEU A 118 -1.90 -15.56 -1.82
C LEU A 118 -0.62 -15.15 -1.11
N MET A 119 -0.35 -15.72 0.07
CA MET A 119 0.88 -15.48 0.81
C MET A 119 2.10 -16.03 0.07
N ARG A 120 2.01 -17.22 -0.50
CA ARG A 120 3.09 -17.81 -1.33
C ARG A 120 3.38 -16.93 -2.54
N GLU A 121 2.33 -16.48 -3.22
CA GLU A 121 2.47 -15.56 -4.36
C GLU A 121 3.13 -14.25 -3.95
N TYR A 122 2.72 -13.66 -2.83
CA TYR A 122 3.31 -12.44 -2.26
C TYR A 122 4.79 -12.62 -1.92
N LEU A 123 5.18 -13.77 -1.37
CA LEU A 123 6.57 -14.05 -1.01
C LEU A 123 7.45 -14.45 -2.19
N THR A 124 6.86 -14.79 -3.33
CA THR A 124 7.61 -15.18 -4.53
C THR A 124 8.22 -13.92 -5.17
N PRO A 125 9.55 -13.87 -5.34
CA PRO A 125 10.19 -12.74 -6.00
C PRO A 125 9.68 -12.55 -7.43
N LYS A 126 9.25 -11.33 -7.77
CA LYS A 126 8.76 -10.98 -9.10
C LYS A 126 9.80 -10.11 -9.82
N LYS A 127 10.12 -10.48 -11.07
CA LYS A 127 10.98 -9.67 -11.94
C LYS A 127 10.14 -8.59 -12.62
N LEU A 128 9.71 -7.59 -11.85
CA LEU A 128 8.84 -6.51 -12.28
C LEU A 128 9.52 -5.15 -12.05
N ILE A 129 9.53 -4.32 -13.08
CA ILE A 129 10.11 -2.98 -13.04
C ILE A 129 9.01 -1.95 -13.17
N LEU A 130 8.98 -1.01 -12.24
CA LEU A 130 8.12 0.16 -12.30
C LEU A 130 8.88 1.28 -13.01
N ILE A 131 8.35 1.77 -14.13
CA ILE A 131 9.06 2.69 -15.01
C ILE A 131 8.21 3.93 -15.32
N ASP A 132 8.84 5.10 -15.41
CA ASP A 132 8.18 6.33 -15.87
C ASP A 132 8.03 6.33 -17.40
N ARG A 133 7.06 7.07 -17.90
CA ARG A 133 6.84 7.22 -19.34
C ARG A 133 7.61 8.41 -19.91
N ASP A 134 7.21 9.63 -19.54
CA ASP A 134 7.70 10.85 -20.16
C ASP A 134 9.13 11.21 -19.72
N GLY A 135 10.05 11.24 -20.66
CA GLY A 135 11.47 11.45 -20.43
C GLY A 135 12.25 10.18 -20.10
N VAL A 136 11.56 9.01 -20.09
CA VAL A 136 12.18 7.69 -19.87
C VAL A 136 11.88 6.76 -21.05
N ILE A 137 10.61 6.39 -21.28
CA ILE A 137 10.20 5.55 -22.42
C ILE A 137 10.12 6.39 -23.69
N ASN A 138 9.49 7.56 -23.58
CA ASN A 138 9.41 8.52 -24.68
C ASN A 138 10.09 9.85 -24.31
N ARG A 139 10.48 10.62 -25.35
CA ARG A 139 11.00 11.97 -25.16
C ARG A 139 9.93 12.85 -24.51
N LYS A 140 10.36 13.64 -23.55
CA LYS A 140 9.47 14.57 -22.85
C LYS A 140 9.15 15.75 -23.75
N ALA A 141 7.88 16.18 -23.80
CA ALA A 141 7.48 17.42 -24.45
C ALA A 141 8.18 18.65 -23.84
N PRO A 142 8.29 19.77 -24.56
CA PRO A 142 8.77 21.04 -24.02
C PRO A 142 8.01 21.47 -22.75
N GLN A 143 8.61 22.37 -21.98
CA GLN A 143 8.00 22.82 -20.72
C GLN A 143 6.63 23.48 -20.97
N GLY A 144 5.62 22.97 -20.28
CA GLY A 144 4.24 23.44 -20.40
C GLY A 144 3.39 22.73 -21.45
N GLU A 145 4.01 21.87 -22.25
CA GLU A 145 3.37 21.05 -23.29
C GLU A 145 3.27 19.58 -22.84
N TYR A 146 2.50 18.80 -23.59
CA TYR A 146 2.28 17.37 -23.35
C TYR A 146 2.37 16.60 -24.67
N VAL A 147 2.84 15.37 -24.60
CA VAL A 147 2.67 14.41 -25.70
C VAL A 147 1.22 13.95 -25.69
N ALA A 148 0.40 14.53 -26.55
CA ALA A 148 -1.06 14.32 -26.57
C ALA A 148 -1.48 13.27 -27.59
N LYS A 149 -0.72 13.08 -28.66
CA LYS A 149 -1.03 12.19 -29.78
C LYS A 149 0.12 11.26 -30.07
N TRP A 150 -0.20 10.14 -30.73
CA TRP A 150 0.81 9.15 -31.12
C TRP A 150 1.86 9.71 -32.06
N GLU A 151 1.49 10.59 -32.96
CA GLU A 151 2.39 11.24 -33.91
C GLU A 151 3.48 12.11 -33.27
N GLU A 152 3.26 12.50 -32.00
CA GLU A 152 4.20 13.27 -31.18
C GLU A 152 5.05 12.37 -30.28
N PHE A 153 4.76 11.05 -30.26
CA PHE A 153 5.45 10.11 -29.40
C PHE A 153 6.78 9.70 -30.00
N GLU A 154 7.86 10.15 -29.41
CA GLU A 154 9.21 9.81 -29.81
C GLU A 154 9.85 8.87 -28.80
N TRP A 155 10.29 7.70 -29.22
CA TRP A 155 10.98 6.76 -28.38
C TRP A 155 12.33 7.27 -27.85
N VAL A 156 12.68 6.87 -26.63
CA VAL A 156 14.05 6.95 -26.12
C VAL A 156 14.73 5.61 -26.40
N ASP A 157 15.45 5.55 -27.50
CA ASP A 157 16.02 4.31 -28.05
C ASP A 157 16.84 3.51 -27.04
N ASP A 158 17.70 4.18 -26.26
CA ASP A 158 18.52 3.54 -25.22
C ASP A 158 17.66 2.86 -24.14
N THR A 159 16.54 3.48 -23.77
CA THR A 159 15.60 2.89 -22.82
C THR A 159 14.92 1.66 -23.42
N VAL A 160 14.42 1.74 -24.65
CA VAL A 160 13.79 0.60 -25.31
C VAL A 160 14.76 -0.57 -25.45
N GLN A 161 16.01 -0.32 -25.84
CA GLN A 161 17.03 -1.37 -25.90
C GLN A 161 17.32 -1.99 -24.54
N SER A 162 17.37 -1.18 -23.49
CA SER A 162 17.53 -1.66 -22.11
C SER A 162 16.35 -2.50 -21.66
N MET A 163 15.10 -2.08 -21.97
CA MET A 163 13.89 -2.84 -21.69
C MET A 163 13.91 -4.22 -22.40
N LYS A 164 14.34 -4.26 -23.68
CA LYS A 164 14.50 -5.53 -24.42
C LYS A 164 15.53 -6.45 -23.77
N GLN A 165 16.66 -5.92 -23.32
CA GLN A 165 17.66 -6.71 -22.61
C GLN A 165 17.11 -7.28 -21.30
N LEU A 166 16.44 -6.46 -20.50
CA LEU A 166 15.80 -6.89 -19.25
C LEU A 166 14.70 -7.93 -19.49
N ALA A 167 13.89 -7.76 -20.55
CA ALA A 167 12.86 -8.72 -20.93
C ALA A 167 13.44 -10.10 -21.26
N ARG A 168 14.60 -10.16 -21.93
CA ARG A 168 15.33 -11.43 -22.18
C ARG A 168 15.79 -12.13 -20.90
N HIS A 169 15.96 -11.37 -19.81
CA HIS A 169 16.24 -11.91 -18.46
C HIS A 169 14.98 -12.17 -17.64
N GLY A 170 13.80 -12.10 -18.26
CA GLY A 170 12.51 -12.43 -17.66
C GLY A 170 11.90 -11.27 -16.85
N PHE A 171 12.39 -10.05 -17.00
CA PHE A 171 11.74 -8.88 -16.42
C PHE A 171 10.55 -8.45 -17.28
N SER A 172 9.52 -7.93 -16.60
CA SER A 172 8.36 -7.28 -17.19
C SER A 172 8.16 -5.90 -16.56
N PHE A 173 7.24 -5.11 -17.09
CA PHE A 173 7.16 -3.69 -16.75
C PHE A 173 5.74 -3.30 -16.36
N ILE A 174 5.63 -2.30 -15.46
CA ILE A 174 4.44 -1.50 -15.20
C ILE A 174 4.85 -0.04 -15.36
N VAL A 175 4.10 0.72 -16.13
CA VAL A 175 4.36 2.14 -16.35
C VAL A 175 3.62 2.97 -15.30
N ILE A 176 4.29 3.97 -14.71
CA ILE A 176 3.70 4.91 -13.76
C ILE A 176 3.95 6.33 -14.25
N THR A 177 2.91 7.04 -14.67
CA THR A 177 3.05 8.34 -15.28
C THR A 177 2.15 9.43 -14.68
N ASN A 178 2.65 10.65 -14.59
CA ASN A 178 1.89 11.85 -14.21
C ASN A 178 1.39 12.54 -15.47
N GLN A 179 0.07 12.61 -15.66
CA GLN A 179 -0.57 13.16 -16.85
C GLN A 179 -1.50 14.34 -16.52
N ALA A 180 -0.93 15.41 -15.97
CA ALA A 180 -1.67 16.63 -15.64
C ALA A 180 -2.30 17.33 -16.86
N GLY A 181 -1.92 16.96 -18.07
CA GLY A 181 -2.56 17.41 -19.31
C GLY A 181 -4.05 17.09 -19.37
N ILE A 182 -4.49 16.01 -18.68
CA ILE A 182 -5.91 15.65 -18.56
C ILE A 182 -6.65 16.72 -17.73
N ALA A 183 -6.20 17.00 -16.52
CA ALA A 183 -6.81 18.04 -15.66
C ALA A 183 -6.75 19.43 -16.29
N ARG A 184 -5.83 19.68 -17.21
CA ARG A 184 -5.69 20.93 -17.96
C ARG A 184 -6.46 20.95 -19.30
N GLU A 185 -7.20 19.90 -19.59
CA GLU A 185 -7.95 19.74 -20.85
C GLU A 185 -7.09 19.82 -22.12
N MET A 186 -5.76 19.60 -21.98
CA MET A 186 -4.79 19.62 -23.08
C MET A 186 -4.61 18.24 -23.74
N VAL A 187 -5.00 17.18 -23.01
CA VAL A 187 -4.96 15.78 -23.47
C VAL A 187 -6.26 15.12 -23.05
N SER A 188 -6.98 14.52 -23.98
CA SER A 188 -8.16 13.73 -23.63
C SER A 188 -7.77 12.35 -23.13
N GLU A 189 -8.57 11.77 -22.21
CA GLU A 189 -8.37 10.40 -21.74
C GLU A 189 -8.39 9.38 -22.88
N LYS A 190 -9.22 9.63 -23.90
CA LYS A 190 -9.32 8.77 -25.09
C LYS A 190 -8.02 8.76 -25.90
N GLU A 191 -7.46 9.92 -26.17
CA GLU A 191 -6.19 10.05 -26.91
C GLU A 191 -5.04 9.43 -26.13
N LEU A 192 -4.99 9.67 -24.82
CA LEU A 192 -4.00 9.07 -23.93
C LEU A 192 -4.09 7.54 -23.94
N THR A 193 -5.32 7.00 -23.86
CA THR A 193 -5.56 5.55 -23.89
C THR A 193 -5.13 4.94 -25.23
N GLN A 194 -5.42 5.61 -26.36
CA GLN A 194 -5.01 5.17 -27.68
C GLN A 194 -3.48 5.14 -27.81
N MET A 195 -2.82 6.20 -27.36
CA MET A 195 -1.35 6.29 -27.36
C MET A 195 -0.72 5.17 -26.50
N HIS A 196 -1.26 4.92 -25.31
CA HIS A 196 -0.79 3.85 -24.42
C HIS A 196 -0.97 2.47 -25.06
N ASN A 197 -2.09 2.21 -25.71
CA ASN A 197 -2.31 0.93 -26.41
C ASN A 197 -1.31 0.73 -27.57
N LEU A 198 -1.02 1.76 -28.33
CA LEU A 198 -0.01 1.70 -29.40
C LEU A 198 1.39 1.47 -28.83
N MET A 199 1.76 2.19 -27.77
CA MET A 199 3.02 2.02 -27.06
C MET A 199 3.19 0.58 -26.56
N ILE A 200 2.17 0.00 -25.91
CA ILE A 200 2.20 -1.39 -25.44
C ILE A 200 2.35 -2.34 -26.62
N SER A 201 1.57 -2.16 -27.69
CA SER A 201 1.60 -3.04 -28.87
C SER A 201 2.98 -3.05 -29.54
N GLU A 202 3.65 -1.90 -29.67
CA GLU A 202 4.99 -1.83 -30.21
C GLU A 202 6.02 -2.50 -29.29
N LEU A 203 5.96 -2.23 -27.98
CA LEU A 203 6.86 -2.87 -27.01
C LEU A 203 6.68 -4.40 -26.99
N GLU A 204 5.44 -4.89 -27.02
CA GLU A 204 5.15 -6.32 -27.07
C GLU A 204 5.65 -6.99 -28.35
N SER A 205 5.55 -6.31 -29.50
CA SER A 205 6.10 -6.80 -30.78
C SER A 205 7.63 -6.99 -30.72
N GLU A 206 8.29 -6.25 -29.83
CA GLU A 206 9.73 -6.33 -29.57
C GLU A 206 10.08 -7.27 -28.39
N GLY A 207 9.09 -8.00 -27.87
CA GLY A 207 9.24 -8.97 -26.77
C GLY A 207 9.31 -8.35 -25.37
N VAL A 208 8.90 -7.08 -25.23
CA VAL A 208 8.86 -6.38 -23.95
C VAL A 208 7.43 -6.43 -23.40
N LYS A 209 7.20 -7.16 -22.32
CA LYS A 209 5.88 -7.27 -21.68
C LYS A 209 5.63 -6.10 -20.74
N VAL A 210 4.59 -5.32 -21.03
CA VAL A 210 4.03 -4.30 -20.14
C VAL A 210 2.70 -4.82 -19.59
N HIS A 211 2.58 -4.94 -18.27
CA HIS A 211 1.38 -5.47 -17.63
C HIS A 211 0.27 -4.43 -17.55
N ASP A 212 0.62 -3.19 -17.22
CA ASP A 212 -0.34 -2.11 -17.02
C ASP A 212 0.30 -0.74 -17.05
N ILE A 213 -0.52 0.31 -17.14
CA ILE A 213 -0.11 1.71 -17.06
C ILE A 213 -0.96 2.43 -16.01
N TYR A 214 -0.30 2.90 -14.96
CA TYR A 214 -0.90 3.67 -13.89
C TYR A 214 -0.72 5.15 -14.13
N VAL A 215 -1.82 5.87 -14.23
CA VAL A 215 -1.87 7.28 -14.57
C VAL A 215 -2.33 8.11 -13.38
N CYS A 216 -1.62 9.18 -13.07
CA CYS A 216 -2.16 10.27 -12.26
C CYS A 216 -2.67 11.37 -13.19
N PRO A 217 -3.99 11.58 -13.33
CA PRO A 217 -4.55 12.59 -14.22
C PRO A 217 -4.64 13.99 -13.58
N HIS A 218 -4.35 14.11 -12.29
CA HIS A 218 -4.60 15.30 -11.51
C HIS A 218 -3.61 16.43 -11.77
N HIS A 219 -4.08 17.68 -11.56
CA HIS A 219 -3.21 18.85 -11.51
C HIS A 219 -2.28 18.80 -10.29
N TRP A 220 -1.16 19.51 -10.34
CA TRP A 220 -0.22 19.54 -9.19
C TRP A 220 -0.78 20.24 -7.95
N ASP A 221 -1.81 21.10 -8.11
CA ASP A 221 -2.48 21.80 -7.01
C ASP A 221 -3.61 20.97 -6.36
N ASP A 222 -4.04 19.87 -6.96
CA ASP A 222 -5.12 19.00 -6.45
C ASP A 222 -4.74 18.23 -5.19
N ASN A 223 -3.48 18.26 -4.82
CA ASN A 223 -2.93 17.58 -3.64
C ASN A 223 -3.31 16.08 -3.53
N CYS A 224 -3.58 15.41 -4.66
CA CYS A 224 -3.92 13.99 -4.69
C CYS A 224 -2.76 13.12 -4.17
N ASP A 225 -3.05 11.89 -3.74
CA ASP A 225 -2.04 10.95 -3.25
C ASP A 225 -1.35 10.15 -4.37
N CYS A 226 -1.94 10.10 -5.56
CA CYS A 226 -1.43 9.31 -6.69
C CYS A 226 -0.29 9.99 -7.47
N ARG A 227 -0.14 11.33 -7.38
CA ARG A 227 0.87 12.06 -8.15
C ARG A 227 2.27 11.87 -7.60
N LYS A 228 3.20 11.36 -8.43
CA LYS A 228 4.64 11.32 -8.11
C LYS A 228 5.16 12.73 -7.77
N PRO A 229 5.95 12.93 -6.69
CA PRO A 229 6.69 11.92 -5.92
C PRO A 229 5.91 11.23 -4.78
N LYS A 230 4.62 11.46 -4.62
CA LYS A 230 3.82 10.72 -3.63
C LYS A 230 3.70 9.25 -4.04
N ALA A 231 3.56 8.38 -3.05
CA ALA A 231 3.66 6.93 -3.22
C ALA A 231 2.33 6.21 -3.51
N GLY A 232 1.21 6.94 -3.68
CA GLY A 232 -0.12 6.34 -3.80
C GLY A 232 -0.25 5.27 -4.89
N LEU A 233 0.21 5.58 -6.13
CA LEU A 233 0.20 4.58 -7.22
C LEU A 233 1.13 3.40 -6.93
N PHE A 234 2.26 3.61 -6.27
CA PHE A 234 3.17 2.52 -5.91
C PHE A 234 2.53 1.56 -4.92
N PHE A 235 1.82 2.07 -3.90
CA PHE A 235 1.08 1.22 -2.96
C PHE A 235 -0.10 0.50 -3.62
N GLN A 236 -0.78 1.16 -4.56
CA GLN A 236 -1.84 0.53 -5.33
C GLN A 236 -1.30 -0.66 -6.13
N ILE A 237 -0.22 -0.47 -6.89
CA ILE A 237 0.45 -1.52 -7.66
C ILE A 237 0.95 -2.64 -6.75
N ALA A 238 1.58 -2.28 -5.62
CA ALA A 238 2.08 -3.27 -4.67
C ALA A 238 0.97 -4.18 -4.15
N LYS A 239 -0.22 -3.62 -3.91
CA LYS A 239 -1.39 -4.38 -3.48
C LYS A 239 -1.97 -5.26 -4.59
N GLU A 240 -2.13 -4.72 -5.81
CA GLU A 240 -2.75 -5.42 -6.93
C GLU A 240 -1.87 -6.55 -7.48
N TYR A 241 -0.56 -6.32 -7.52
CA TYR A 241 0.41 -7.29 -8.04
C TYR A 241 1.10 -8.11 -6.94
N LEU A 242 0.68 -7.96 -5.69
CA LEU A 242 1.30 -8.63 -4.54
C LEU A 242 2.83 -8.44 -4.52
N LEU A 243 3.27 -7.17 -4.58
CA LEU A 243 4.70 -6.84 -4.61
C LEU A 243 5.24 -6.58 -3.22
N ARG A 244 6.44 -7.05 -3.00
CA ARG A 244 7.27 -6.68 -1.85
C ARG A 244 8.14 -5.49 -2.24
N MET A 245 7.82 -4.31 -1.73
CA MET A 245 8.53 -3.06 -2.06
C MET A 245 9.91 -2.94 -1.40
N ASP A 246 10.31 -3.93 -0.61
CA ASP A 246 11.63 -4.03 0.05
C ASP A 246 12.63 -4.92 -0.71
N LYS A 247 12.22 -5.51 -1.84
CA LYS A 247 13.01 -6.48 -2.63
C LYS A 247 13.18 -6.03 -4.07
#